data_e1bcd8d78c9fd575967388bde06cf6e7
#
_entry.id   e1bcd8d78c9fd575967388bde06cf6e7
#
_cell.length_a   1.000
_cell.length_b   1.000
_cell.length_c   1.000
_cell.angle_alpha   90.00
_cell.angle_beta   90.00
_cell.angle_gamma   90.00
#
_symmetry.space_group_name_H-M   'P 1'
#
loop_
_entity.id
_entity.type
_entity.pdbx_description
1 polymer ?
#
loop_
_entity_poly.entity_id
_entity_poly.type
_entity_poly.pdbx_seq_one_letter_code
_entity_poly.pdbx_strand_id
1 'polypeptide(L)'
;MLFATWVTALNILVFAALLAAVIYLFVLIVRALKKYIGSKEMREEKQAVKRTLGETLKAHRTRCQMTQEFEAEALGVSRQTVSKWENGSADPSTTNLLALAKLYGV
;
A
#
# COMPACT_ATOMS: atom_id res chain seq x y z
N MET A 1 -60.31 -16.12 -14.75
CA MET A 1 -59.25 -15.89 -15.76
C MET A 1 -58.47 -14.61 -15.50
N LEU A 2 -59.10 -13.46 -15.39
CA LEU A 2 -58.40 -12.18 -15.15
C LEU A 2 -57.60 -12.15 -13.84
N PHE A 3 -58.10 -12.74 -12.76
CA PHE A 3 -57.41 -12.79 -11.48
C PHE A 3 -56.13 -13.62 -11.55
N ALA A 4 -56.10 -14.76 -12.23
CA ALA A 4 -54.92 -15.60 -12.39
C ALA A 4 -53.83 -14.91 -13.22
N THR A 5 -54.20 -14.14 -14.24
CA THR A 5 -53.22 -13.36 -15.03
C THR A 5 -52.57 -12.25 -14.22
N TRP A 6 -53.31 -11.56 -13.38
CA TRP A 6 -52.82 -10.53 -12.51
C TRP A 6 -51.83 -11.11 -11.47
N VAL A 7 -52.14 -12.28 -10.88
CA VAL A 7 -51.30 -12.97 -9.91
C VAL A 7 -49.98 -13.42 -10.56
N THR A 8 -50.05 -14.00 -11.76
CA THR A 8 -48.83 -14.38 -12.52
C THR A 8 -47.96 -13.19 -12.87
N ALA A 9 -48.56 -12.09 -13.36
CA ALA A 9 -47.84 -10.86 -13.67
C ALA A 9 -47.16 -10.27 -12.44
N LEU A 10 -47.85 -10.26 -11.30
CA LEU A 10 -47.27 -9.78 -10.03
C LEU A 10 -46.09 -10.64 -9.57
N ASN A 11 -46.20 -11.96 -9.67
CA ASN A 11 -45.12 -12.90 -9.33
C ASN A 11 -43.90 -12.70 -10.20
N ILE A 12 -44.07 -12.50 -11.52
CA ILE A 12 -42.97 -12.23 -12.44
C ILE A 12 -42.29 -10.91 -12.07
N LEU A 13 -43.05 -9.89 -11.72
CA LEU A 13 -42.51 -8.57 -11.33
C LEU A 13 -41.69 -8.63 -10.06
N VAL A 14 -42.19 -9.36 -9.04
CA VAL A 14 -41.49 -9.59 -7.78
C VAL A 14 -40.21 -10.38 -8.01
N PHE A 15 -40.25 -11.42 -8.84
CA PHE A 15 -39.07 -12.23 -9.15
C PHE A 15 -38.00 -11.42 -9.89
N ALA A 16 -38.41 -10.60 -10.86
CA ALA A 16 -37.50 -9.71 -11.57
C ALA A 16 -36.84 -8.68 -10.64
N ALA A 17 -37.60 -8.11 -9.69
CA ALA A 17 -37.08 -7.19 -8.70
C ALA A 17 -36.06 -7.85 -7.77
N LEU A 18 -36.32 -9.09 -7.33
CA LEU A 18 -35.39 -9.86 -6.51
C LEU A 18 -34.08 -10.18 -7.24
N LEU A 19 -34.19 -10.59 -8.52
CA LEU A 19 -32.98 -10.82 -9.36
C LEU A 19 -32.15 -9.54 -9.52
N ALA A 20 -32.82 -8.41 -9.80
CA ALA A 20 -32.13 -7.12 -9.91
C ALA A 20 -31.41 -6.74 -8.61
N ALA A 21 -32.04 -6.96 -7.46
CA ALA A 21 -31.46 -6.70 -6.16
C ALA A 21 -30.22 -7.60 -5.89
N VAL A 22 -30.29 -8.88 -6.25
CA VAL A 22 -29.18 -9.82 -6.10
C VAL A 22 -27.99 -9.42 -6.98
N ILE A 23 -28.26 -9.07 -8.24
CA ILE A 23 -27.22 -8.61 -9.19
C ILE A 23 -26.55 -7.33 -8.67
N TYR A 24 -27.34 -6.37 -8.18
CA TYR A 24 -26.84 -5.14 -7.60
C TYR A 24 -25.93 -5.38 -6.41
N LEU A 25 -26.36 -6.26 -5.48
CA LEU A 25 -25.58 -6.63 -4.33
C LEU A 25 -24.26 -7.31 -4.72
N PHE A 26 -24.31 -8.21 -5.69
CA PHE A 26 -23.13 -8.88 -6.24
C PHE A 26 -22.13 -7.90 -6.82
N VAL A 27 -22.58 -6.93 -7.62
CA VAL A 27 -21.74 -5.89 -8.19
C VAL A 27 -21.08 -5.04 -7.10
N LEU A 28 -21.81 -4.69 -6.03
CA LEU A 28 -21.24 -3.94 -4.90
C LEU A 28 -20.15 -4.74 -4.19
N ILE A 29 -20.37 -6.03 -3.95
CA ILE A 29 -19.38 -6.92 -3.32
C ILE A 29 -18.12 -7.02 -4.18
N VAL A 30 -18.25 -7.21 -5.48
CA VAL A 30 -17.11 -7.29 -6.41
C VAL A 30 -16.31 -5.99 -6.43
N ARG A 31 -16.97 -4.84 -6.43
CA ARG A 31 -16.30 -3.52 -6.37
C ARG A 31 -15.53 -3.34 -5.07
N ALA A 32 -16.14 -3.72 -3.94
CA ALA A 32 -15.50 -3.63 -2.62
C ALA A 32 -14.27 -4.52 -2.54
N LEU A 33 -14.34 -5.76 -3.05
CA LEU A 33 -13.22 -6.70 -3.09
C LEU A 33 -12.07 -6.20 -3.98
N LYS A 34 -12.37 -5.68 -5.16
CA LYS A 34 -11.35 -5.10 -6.07
C LYS A 34 -10.62 -3.93 -5.43
N LYS A 35 -11.34 -3.05 -4.74
CA LYS A 35 -10.75 -1.92 -4.03
C LYS A 35 -9.83 -2.39 -2.89
N TYR A 36 -10.25 -3.41 -2.13
CA TYR A 36 -9.45 -3.98 -1.04
C TYR A 36 -8.17 -4.63 -1.55
N ILE A 37 -8.26 -5.44 -2.62
CA ILE A 37 -7.10 -6.12 -3.23
C ILE A 37 -6.11 -5.09 -3.77
N GLY A 38 -6.57 -4.06 -4.48
CA GLY A 38 -5.71 -2.99 -4.99
C GLY A 38 -4.98 -2.24 -3.89
N SER A 39 -5.65 -1.95 -2.77
CA SER A 39 -5.02 -1.31 -1.60
C SER A 39 -3.95 -2.21 -0.97
N LYS A 40 -4.18 -3.51 -0.89
CA LYS A 40 -3.22 -4.48 -0.35
C LYS A 40 -1.97 -4.57 -1.21
N GLU A 41 -2.12 -4.70 -2.52
CA GLU A 41 -1.00 -4.71 -3.49
C GLU A 41 -0.16 -3.44 -3.38
N MET A 42 -0.78 -2.27 -3.31
CA MET A 42 -0.08 -1.01 -3.15
C MET A 42 0.72 -0.94 -1.85
N ARG A 43 0.19 -1.46 -0.76
CA ARG A 43 0.90 -1.53 0.53
C ARG A 43 2.12 -2.45 0.45
N GLU A 44 1.97 -3.60 -0.18
CA GLU A 44 3.06 -4.56 -0.37
C GLU A 44 4.18 -3.99 -1.23
N GLU A 45 3.85 -3.29 -2.31
CA GLU A 45 4.82 -2.58 -3.17
C GLU A 45 5.57 -1.51 -2.39
N LYS A 46 4.88 -0.70 -1.61
CA LYS A 46 5.52 0.32 -0.77
C LYS A 46 6.47 -0.29 0.25
N GLN A 47 6.10 -1.40 0.88
CA GLN A 47 6.97 -2.10 1.82
C GLN A 47 8.21 -2.68 1.14
N ALA A 48 8.05 -3.24 -0.07
CA ALA A 48 9.18 -3.74 -0.85
C ALA A 48 10.15 -2.62 -1.22
N VAL A 49 9.65 -1.45 -1.63
CA VAL A 49 10.48 -0.27 -1.94
C VAL A 49 11.23 0.21 -0.70
N LYS A 50 10.58 0.31 0.45
CA LYS A 50 11.23 0.71 1.72
C LYS A 50 12.36 -0.24 2.10
N ARG A 51 12.14 -1.54 1.95
CA ARG A 51 13.15 -2.57 2.25
C ARG A 51 14.35 -2.45 1.31
N THR A 52 14.11 -2.29 0.01
CA THR A 52 15.15 -2.12 -1.00
C THR A 52 15.96 -0.84 -0.76
N LEU A 53 15.31 0.26 -0.43
CA LEU A 53 15.98 1.51 -0.08
C LEU A 53 16.88 1.33 1.14
N GLY A 54 16.36 0.68 2.20
CA GLY A 54 17.12 0.43 3.42
C GLY A 54 18.37 -0.42 3.17
N GLU A 55 18.25 -1.48 2.38
CA GLU A 55 19.38 -2.32 1.98
C GLU A 55 20.42 -1.55 1.17
N THR A 56 19.97 -0.68 0.26
CA THR A 56 20.84 0.18 -0.54
C THR A 56 21.59 1.19 0.33
N LEU A 57 20.92 1.81 1.29
CA LEU A 57 21.53 2.74 2.23
C LEU A 57 22.61 2.04 3.07
N LYS A 58 22.31 0.86 3.60
CA LYS A 58 23.25 0.06 4.36
C LYS A 58 24.47 -0.36 3.52
N ALA A 59 24.26 -0.74 2.27
CA ALA A 59 25.33 -1.11 1.35
C ALA A 59 26.28 0.07 1.09
N HIS A 60 25.73 1.26 0.83
CA HIS A 60 26.56 2.47 0.63
C HIS A 60 27.31 2.87 1.90
N ARG A 61 26.66 2.81 3.05
CA ARG A 61 27.30 3.09 4.33
C ARG A 61 28.47 2.15 4.58
N THR A 62 28.28 0.85 4.40
CA THR A 62 29.29 -0.18 4.58
C THR A 62 30.45 -0.01 3.60
N ARG A 63 30.14 0.29 2.33
CA ARG A 63 31.14 0.58 1.30
C ARG A 63 32.04 1.77 1.68
N CYS A 64 31.46 2.80 2.27
CA CYS A 64 32.16 3.98 2.75
C CYS A 64 32.82 3.77 4.12
N GLN A 65 32.71 2.58 4.70
CA GLN A 65 33.28 2.24 6.02
C GLN A 65 32.78 3.15 7.15
N MET A 66 31.53 3.54 7.10
CA MET A 66 30.88 4.39 8.10
C MET A 66 30.11 3.55 9.10
N THR A 67 30.08 3.99 10.36
CA THR A 67 29.15 3.45 11.37
C THR A 67 27.80 4.17 11.28
N GLN A 68 26.76 3.57 11.84
CA GLN A 68 25.45 4.22 11.96
C GLN A 68 25.52 5.51 12.78
N GLU A 69 26.35 5.51 13.83
CA GLU A 69 26.59 6.67 14.69
C GLU A 69 27.23 7.82 13.90
N PHE A 70 28.24 7.53 13.12
CA PHE A 70 28.91 8.53 12.29
C PHE A 70 27.96 9.17 11.29
N GLU A 71 27.21 8.35 10.58
CA GLU A 71 26.20 8.81 9.60
C GLU A 71 25.13 9.65 10.27
N ALA A 72 24.61 9.20 11.43
CA ALA A 72 23.61 9.94 12.19
C ALA A 72 24.12 11.31 12.63
N GLU A 73 25.33 11.38 13.14
CA GLU A 73 25.97 12.63 13.54
C GLU A 73 26.16 13.58 12.33
N ALA A 74 26.63 13.06 11.21
CA ALA A 74 26.82 13.84 9.99
C ALA A 74 25.50 14.44 9.46
N LEU A 75 24.38 13.74 9.64
CA LEU A 75 23.06 14.18 9.19
C LEU A 75 22.26 14.95 10.25
N GLY A 76 22.74 15.00 11.49
CA GLY A 76 22.01 15.63 12.58
C GLY A 76 20.77 14.86 13.04
N VAL A 77 20.76 13.55 12.92
CA VAL A 77 19.67 12.66 13.36
C VAL A 77 20.20 11.66 14.39
N SER A 78 19.29 10.91 15.02
CA SER A 78 19.68 9.86 15.97
C SER A 78 20.13 8.59 15.24
N ARG A 79 20.95 7.79 15.90
CA ARG A 79 21.34 6.45 15.41
C ARG A 79 20.13 5.54 15.17
N GLN A 80 19.12 5.61 16.05
CA GLN A 80 17.89 4.87 15.89
C GLN A 80 17.15 5.22 14.61
N THR A 81 17.19 6.49 14.21
CA THR A 81 16.60 6.95 12.95
C THR A 81 17.30 6.31 11.75
N VAL A 82 18.62 6.29 11.73
CA VAL A 82 19.41 5.62 10.68
C VAL A 82 19.10 4.14 10.65
N SER A 83 19.05 3.48 11.80
CA SER A 83 18.70 2.07 11.90
C SER A 83 17.32 1.76 11.33
N LYS A 84 16.32 2.61 11.58
CA LYS A 84 14.97 2.47 11.03
C LYS A 84 14.94 2.61 9.51
N TRP A 85 15.74 3.50 8.95
CA TRP A 85 15.87 3.63 7.49
C TRP A 85 16.45 2.36 6.87
N GLU A 86 17.50 1.82 7.46
CA GLU A 86 18.18 0.63 6.94
C GLU A 86 17.35 -0.65 7.06
N ASN A 87 16.49 -0.77 8.08
CA ASN A 87 15.61 -1.93 8.23
C ASN A 87 14.25 -1.78 7.56
N GLY A 88 13.98 -0.65 6.91
CA GLY A 88 12.74 -0.40 6.19
C GLY A 88 11.56 0.02 7.08
N SER A 89 11.78 0.32 8.36
CA SER A 89 10.72 0.77 9.28
C SER A 89 10.31 2.22 9.04
N ALA A 90 11.21 3.04 8.51
CA ALA A 90 10.97 4.44 8.19
C ALA A 90 11.73 4.83 6.93
N ASP A 91 11.29 5.90 6.28
CA ASP A 91 11.96 6.47 5.11
C ASP A 91 12.68 7.76 5.50
N PRO A 92 13.88 8.02 4.96
CA PRO A 92 14.48 9.35 5.08
C PRO A 92 13.65 10.37 4.29
N SER A 93 13.60 11.61 4.79
CA SER A 93 13.04 12.72 4.02
C SER A 93 13.85 12.96 2.75
N THR A 94 13.30 13.68 1.77
CA THR A 94 14.02 14.03 0.55
C THR A 94 15.30 14.80 0.86
N THR A 95 15.28 15.71 1.82
CA THR A 95 16.44 16.45 2.28
C THR A 95 17.51 15.53 2.85
N ASN A 96 17.14 14.59 3.70
CA ASN A 96 18.07 13.61 4.26
C ASN A 96 18.61 12.66 3.18
N LEU A 97 17.77 12.28 2.23
CA LEU A 97 18.18 11.42 1.12
C LEU A 97 19.25 12.09 0.26
N LEU A 98 19.09 13.37 -0.06
CA LEU A 98 20.09 14.17 -0.79
C LEU A 98 21.37 14.31 0.02
N ALA A 99 21.28 14.55 1.33
CA ALA A 99 22.43 14.62 2.21
C ALA A 99 23.18 13.27 2.29
N LEU A 100 22.45 12.15 2.33
CA LEU A 100 23.03 10.81 2.26
C LEU A 100 23.77 10.57 0.94
N ALA A 101 23.16 10.92 -0.17
CA ALA A 101 23.80 10.80 -1.50
C ALA A 101 25.12 11.58 -1.56
N LYS A 102 25.11 12.79 -1.04
CA LYS A 102 26.32 13.62 -0.94
C LYS A 102 27.37 13.01 -0.02
N LEU A 103 26.97 12.49 1.11
CA LEU A 103 27.84 11.83 2.09
C LEU A 103 28.52 10.58 1.50
N TYR A 104 27.76 9.80 0.73
CA TYR A 104 28.27 8.59 0.05
C TYR A 104 29.07 8.89 -1.22
N GLY A 105 28.96 10.08 -1.77
CA GLY A 105 29.62 10.48 -3.01
C GLY A 105 28.95 9.93 -4.26
N VAL A 106 27.64 9.77 -4.22
CA VAL A 106 26.85 9.27 -5.35
C VAL A 106 25.88 10.30 -5.90
#